data_2186903d950c4994503da3614d866dc9
#
_entry.id   2186903d950c4994503da3614d866dc9
#
_cell.length_a   1.000
_cell.length_b   1.000
_cell.length_c   1.000
_cell.angle_alpha   90.00
_cell.angle_beta   90.00
_cell.angle_gamma   90.00
#
_symmetry.space_group_name_H-M   'P 1'
#
loop_
_entity.id
_entity.type
_entity.pdbx_description
1 polymer ?
#
loop_
_entity_poly.entity_id
_entity_poly.type
_entity_poly.pdbx_seq_one_letter_code
_entity_poly.pdbx_strand_id
1 'polypeptide(L)'
;MSGLIHQSCLLFHARRSNLVAANSMRGMRGRPEMRAVVIGLALIASAASAQEQVAIVGGRVVTNAGAIVDGGTVLLNGGAVVAVNPAGAAVPAGFRQVDARGKWVTPGIIAGISQIGVAEVHGVDSANDTEADTSAASAALMLDGAFNPNETSIPISRADGVTSAVIAPKPGRTLYAGQGAIISLAEGQIAPTRARAFQYVAYGETGARLAGGSRPAAWIELTNGLEEAKRLQVGLMMPMRDQHRDLRITRDDAEALTLVLRGAHPLLVRVDRASDIRQILKLPSLYPGLRLVLVSANEGWMVANEIARAKVPVITLGMDNLPGSFEALGATMSNVGRMVAAGVTVALGTPDLDASFQPRLLPHYAGNLVAQAKLPGAVGLSWEQAFAAITRAPAEIFGLGSQGSLQGGAPADVVIWSGDPLELSTHAERVFIRGVEQPLETRQTKLARRYLPGQPAGELPVEYRR
;
A
#
# COMPACT_ATOMS: atom_id res chain seq x y z
N MET A 1 27.57 30.13 1.62
CA MET A 1 26.98 31.21 2.42
C MET A 1 25.52 31.53 2.05
N SER A 2 24.79 30.65 1.41
CA SER A 2 23.37 30.91 1.00
C SER A 2 22.31 30.15 1.84
N GLY A 3 22.70 29.32 2.76
CA GLY A 3 21.72 28.49 3.53
C GLY A 3 21.18 29.11 4.83
N LEU A 4 21.81 30.15 5.32
CA LEU A 4 21.41 30.76 6.63
C LEU A 4 20.38 31.89 6.51
N ILE A 5 20.14 32.44 5.33
CA ILE A 5 19.22 33.57 5.13
C ILE A 5 17.76 33.11 5.03
N HIS A 6 17.49 31.88 4.57
CA HIS A 6 16.12 31.37 4.38
C HIS A 6 15.42 30.96 5.68
N GLN A 7 16.17 30.42 6.66
CA GLN A 7 15.57 30.04 7.94
C GLN A 7 15.25 31.24 8.84
N SER A 8 16.01 32.33 8.73
CA SER A 8 15.73 33.55 9.50
C SER A 8 14.47 34.28 9.03
N CYS A 9 14.09 34.15 7.75
CA CYS A 9 12.92 34.83 7.20
C CYS A 9 11.60 34.16 7.65
N LEU A 10 11.56 32.83 7.79
CA LEU A 10 10.37 32.08 8.25
C LEU A 10 10.10 32.28 9.75
N LEU A 11 11.15 32.36 10.57
CA LEU A 11 10.99 32.65 12.01
C LEU A 11 10.58 34.12 12.28
N PHE A 12 10.97 35.05 11.41
CA PHE A 12 10.58 36.46 11.54
C PHE A 12 9.12 36.70 11.15
N HIS A 13 8.59 35.94 10.17
CA HIS A 13 7.16 36.02 9.78
C HIS A 13 6.25 35.43 10.85
N ALA A 14 6.60 34.30 11.46
CA ALA A 14 5.83 33.69 12.53
C ALA A 14 5.80 34.57 13.81
N ARG A 15 6.91 35.27 14.13
CA ARG A 15 6.93 36.22 15.26
C ARG A 15 6.13 37.50 14.99
N ARG A 16 6.09 38.01 13.75
CA ARG A 16 5.27 39.20 13.42
C ARG A 16 3.78 38.89 13.47
N SER A 17 3.33 37.74 13.03
CA SER A 17 1.92 37.34 13.11
C SER A 17 1.44 37.23 14.58
N ASN A 18 2.27 36.69 15.45
CA ASN A 18 1.92 36.62 16.88
C ASN A 18 1.96 37.96 17.60
N LEU A 19 2.83 38.88 17.18
CA LEU A 19 2.86 40.25 17.75
C LEU A 19 1.67 41.11 17.28
N VAL A 20 1.22 40.94 16.05
CA VAL A 20 0.02 41.63 15.54
C VAL A 20 -1.24 41.14 16.26
N ALA A 21 -1.35 39.83 16.49
CA ALA A 21 -2.45 39.26 17.26
C ALA A 21 -2.45 39.72 18.72
N ALA A 22 -1.28 39.80 19.36
CA ALA A 22 -1.13 40.27 20.76
C ALA A 22 -1.40 41.77 20.89
N ASN A 23 -1.02 42.60 19.92
CA ASN A 23 -1.30 44.03 19.95
C ASN A 23 -2.76 44.38 19.63
N SER A 24 -3.44 43.59 18.77
CA SER A 24 -4.88 43.78 18.52
C SER A 24 -5.73 43.49 19.76
N MET A 25 -5.29 42.57 20.63
CA MET A 25 -5.99 42.26 21.87
C MET A 25 -5.78 43.33 22.98
N ARG A 26 -4.67 44.11 22.95
CA ARG A 26 -4.49 45.23 23.90
C ARG A 26 -5.35 46.44 23.60
N GLY A 27 -5.76 46.68 22.35
CA GLY A 27 -6.65 47.76 21.95
C GLY A 27 -8.14 47.57 22.25
N MET A 28 -8.55 46.37 22.66
CA MET A 28 -9.96 45.99 22.87
C MET A 28 -10.43 46.13 24.34
N ARG A 29 -9.73 46.92 25.18
CA ARG A 29 -10.20 47.22 26.52
C ARG A 29 -11.33 48.26 26.48
N GLY A 30 -12.58 47.83 26.19
CA GLY A 30 -13.73 48.74 26.30
C GLY A 30 -15.01 48.39 25.60
N ARG A 31 -15.09 47.30 24.82
CA ARG A 31 -16.36 46.91 24.17
C ARG A 31 -16.66 45.42 24.40
N PRO A 32 -17.54 45.08 25.33
CA PRO A 32 -17.90 43.71 25.64
C PRO A 32 -18.53 42.93 24.48
N GLU A 33 -19.25 43.65 23.59
CA GLU A 33 -19.92 43.06 22.43
C GLU A 33 -18.95 42.48 21.38
N MET A 34 -17.80 43.13 21.16
CA MET A 34 -16.80 42.60 20.21
C MET A 34 -16.05 41.37 20.72
N ARG A 35 -15.97 41.22 22.04
CA ARG A 35 -15.37 40.00 22.65
C ARG A 35 -16.28 38.79 22.48
N ALA A 36 -17.59 38.97 22.56
CA ALA A 36 -18.57 37.90 22.35
C ALA A 36 -18.56 37.40 20.89
N VAL A 37 -18.37 38.28 19.91
CA VAL A 37 -18.29 37.94 18.50
C VAL A 37 -17.00 37.20 18.16
N VAL A 38 -15.85 37.59 18.73
CA VAL A 38 -14.57 36.88 18.49
C VAL A 38 -14.55 35.52 19.19
N ILE A 39 -15.12 35.39 20.37
CA ILE A 39 -15.27 34.11 21.06
C ILE A 39 -16.31 33.20 20.33
N GLY A 40 -17.40 33.79 19.82
CA GLY A 40 -18.37 33.07 19.00
C GLY A 40 -17.77 32.57 17.69
N LEU A 41 -16.95 33.36 16.99
CA LEU A 41 -16.24 32.95 15.79
C LEU A 41 -15.16 31.89 16.05
N ALA A 42 -14.47 31.96 17.19
CA ALA A 42 -13.50 30.95 17.59
C ALA A 42 -14.16 29.61 17.99
N LEU A 43 -15.38 29.66 18.53
CA LEU A 43 -16.19 28.46 18.83
C LEU A 43 -16.80 27.82 17.58
N ILE A 44 -17.09 28.62 16.55
CA ILE A 44 -17.60 28.11 15.25
C ILE A 44 -16.45 27.47 14.44
N ALA A 45 -15.21 27.95 14.56
CA ALA A 45 -14.04 27.36 13.92
C ALA A 45 -13.62 26.01 14.53
N SER A 46 -14.17 25.63 15.68
CA SER A 46 -13.90 24.37 16.38
C SER A 46 -14.97 23.29 16.17
N ALA A 47 -15.91 23.48 15.24
CA ALA A 47 -16.72 22.39 14.74
C ALA A 47 -15.81 21.50 13.86
N ALA A 48 -14.84 20.82 14.47
CA ALA A 48 -14.32 19.59 13.92
C ALA A 48 -15.56 18.74 13.61
N SER A 49 -15.82 18.45 12.33
CA SER A 49 -16.92 17.57 11.93
C SER A 49 -16.80 16.32 12.77
N ALA A 50 -17.68 16.14 13.74
CA ALA A 50 -17.72 14.94 14.56
C ALA A 50 -17.87 13.78 13.56
N GLN A 51 -16.83 12.96 13.44
CA GLN A 51 -16.84 11.85 12.50
C GLN A 51 -18.05 10.98 12.86
N GLU A 52 -18.85 10.67 11.86
CA GLU A 52 -20.13 9.97 12.04
C GLU A 52 -19.88 8.63 12.74
N GLN A 53 -20.70 8.34 13.76
CA GLN A 53 -20.73 7.05 14.43
C GLN A 53 -21.58 6.09 13.61
N VAL A 54 -21.00 4.98 13.16
CA VAL A 54 -21.67 4.00 12.29
C VAL A 54 -21.71 2.65 12.96
N ALA A 55 -22.90 2.02 12.96
CA ALA A 55 -23.10 0.63 13.35
C ALA A 55 -23.52 -0.19 12.14
N ILE A 56 -22.68 -1.11 11.70
CA ILE A 56 -22.97 -2.07 10.62
C ILE A 56 -23.56 -3.32 11.26
N VAL A 57 -24.85 -3.61 11.00
CA VAL A 57 -25.66 -4.53 11.80
C VAL A 57 -26.06 -5.77 11.00
N GLY A 58 -25.93 -6.95 11.63
CA GLY A 58 -26.53 -8.21 11.16
C GLY A 58 -25.73 -8.93 10.07
N GLY A 59 -24.51 -8.51 9.79
CA GLY A 59 -23.68 -9.11 8.75
C GLY A 59 -22.91 -10.36 9.21
N ARG A 60 -22.40 -11.13 8.25
CA ARG A 60 -21.37 -12.14 8.49
C ARG A 60 -20.02 -11.43 8.60
N VAL A 61 -19.56 -11.20 9.82
CA VAL A 61 -18.36 -10.40 10.08
C VAL A 61 -17.11 -11.27 10.10
N VAL A 62 -16.20 -11.01 9.17
CA VAL A 62 -14.87 -11.61 9.13
C VAL A 62 -13.92 -10.68 9.88
N THR A 63 -13.52 -11.04 11.08
CA THR A 63 -12.66 -10.17 11.90
C THR A 63 -11.20 -10.18 11.46
N ASN A 64 -10.75 -11.26 10.84
CA ASN A 64 -9.34 -11.50 10.50
C ASN A 64 -8.39 -11.49 11.73
N ALA A 65 -8.96 -11.44 12.92
CA ALA A 65 -8.30 -11.46 14.23
C ALA A 65 -8.81 -12.57 15.14
N GLY A 66 -9.80 -13.35 14.69
CA GLY A 66 -10.45 -14.43 15.43
C GLY A 66 -11.51 -15.12 14.57
N ALA A 67 -12.50 -15.72 15.22
CA ALA A 67 -13.59 -16.40 14.53
C ALA A 67 -14.48 -15.43 13.72
N ILE A 68 -15.12 -15.95 12.68
CA ILE A 68 -16.18 -15.25 11.95
C ILE A 68 -17.39 -15.11 12.88
N VAL A 69 -18.04 -13.94 12.89
CA VAL A 69 -19.19 -13.63 13.71
C VAL A 69 -20.43 -13.51 12.80
N ASP A 70 -21.26 -14.54 12.78
CA ASP A 70 -22.51 -14.53 12.00
C ASP A 70 -23.55 -13.63 12.67
N GLY A 71 -24.24 -12.78 11.89
CA GLY A 71 -25.20 -11.81 12.38
C GLY A 71 -24.59 -10.71 13.26
N GLY A 72 -23.28 -10.53 13.21
CA GLY A 72 -22.55 -9.61 14.06
C GLY A 72 -22.81 -8.13 13.77
N THR A 73 -22.37 -7.28 14.69
CA THR A 73 -22.43 -5.81 14.56
C THR A 73 -21.07 -5.21 14.72
N VAL A 74 -20.63 -4.40 13.74
CA VAL A 74 -19.38 -3.64 13.79
C VAL A 74 -19.66 -2.18 14.12
N LEU A 75 -19.07 -1.67 15.20
CA LEU A 75 -19.19 -0.28 15.62
C LEU A 75 -17.98 0.53 15.19
N LEU A 76 -18.20 1.62 14.44
CA LEU A 76 -17.18 2.54 13.95
C LEU A 76 -17.36 3.91 14.60
N ASN A 77 -16.28 4.48 15.14
CA ASN A 77 -16.27 5.82 15.69
C ASN A 77 -14.86 6.42 15.64
N GLY A 78 -14.75 7.71 15.32
CA GLY A 78 -13.47 8.42 15.31
C GLY A 78 -12.40 7.83 14.39
N GLY A 79 -12.82 7.20 13.26
CA GLY A 79 -11.91 6.57 12.31
C GLY A 79 -11.40 5.19 12.72
N ALA A 80 -11.90 4.63 13.81
CA ALA A 80 -11.51 3.33 14.34
C ALA A 80 -12.70 2.38 14.52
N VAL A 81 -12.43 1.10 14.48
CA VAL A 81 -13.35 0.06 14.95
C VAL A 81 -13.41 0.13 16.47
N VAL A 82 -14.58 0.37 17.04
CA VAL A 82 -14.77 0.40 18.50
C VAL A 82 -14.92 -1.02 19.04
N ALA A 83 -15.80 -1.80 18.39
CA ALA A 83 -16.08 -3.18 18.79
C ALA A 83 -16.67 -3.98 17.62
N VAL A 84 -16.52 -5.29 17.71
CA VAL A 84 -17.28 -6.28 16.95
C VAL A 84 -18.10 -7.07 17.96
N ASN A 85 -19.41 -6.94 17.88
CA ASN A 85 -20.34 -7.54 18.82
C ASN A 85 -21.07 -8.76 18.20
N PRO A 86 -21.48 -9.75 19.00
CA PRO A 86 -22.25 -10.89 18.51
C PRO A 86 -23.64 -10.47 18.03
N ALA A 87 -24.35 -11.38 17.39
CA ALA A 87 -25.73 -11.21 16.95
C ALA A 87 -26.64 -10.80 18.11
N GLY A 88 -27.58 -9.86 17.85
CA GLY A 88 -28.55 -9.38 18.82
C GLY A 88 -28.02 -8.40 19.86
N ALA A 89 -26.74 -8.02 19.81
CA ALA A 89 -26.19 -6.98 20.68
C ALA A 89 -26.86 -5.62 20.41
N ALA A 90 -27.22 -4.90 21.48
CA ALA A 90 -27.82 -3.58 21.35
C ALA A 90 -26.86 -2.57 20.72
N VAL A 91 -27.36 -1.79 19.78
CA VAL A 91 -26.61 -0.68 19.18
C VAL A 91 -26.72 0.52 20.12
N PRO A 92 -25.60 1.13 20.53
CA PRO A 92 -25.62 2.33 21.36
C PRO A 92 -26.35 3.48 20.68
N ALA A 93 -26.96 4.36 21.48
CA ALA A 93 -27.63 5.57 20.98
C ALA A 93 -26.60 6.48 20.24
N GLY A 94 -27.06 7.15 19.18
CA GLY A 94 -26.23 8.07 18.39
C GLY A 94 -25.52 7.43 17.21
N PHE A 95 -25.51 6.10 17.08
CA PHE A 95 -24.95 5.43 15.89
C PHE A 95 -25.94 5.39 14.73
N ARG A 96 -25.52 5.84 13.55
CA ARG A 96 -26.24 5.56 12.30
C ARG A 96 -26.14 4.07 11.99
N GLN A 97 -27.28 3.42 11.86
CA GLN A 97 -27.32 1.99 11.55
C GLN A 97 -27.27 1.74 10.05
N VAL A 98 -26.42 0.79 9.65
CA VAL A 98 -26.28 0.29 8.27
C VAL A 98 -26.63 -1.19 8.30
N ASP A 99 -27.69 -1.58 7.57
CA ASP A 99 -28.13 -2.96 7.48
C ASP A 99 -27.19 -3.79 6.60
N ALA A 100 -26.62 -4.85 7.18
CA ALA A 100 -25.76 -5.81 6.50
C ALA A 100 -26.29 -7.25 6.57
N ARG A 101 -27.57 -7.43 6.85
CA ARG A 101 -28.20 -8.77 6.93
C ARG A 101 -28.08 -9.48 5.58
N GLY A 102 -27.62 -10.74 5.60
CA GLY A 102 -27.38 -11.54 4.42
C GLY A 102 -26.10 -11.16 3.65
N LYS A 103 -25.30 -10.21 4.16
CA LYS A 103 -24.09 -9.68 3.54
C LYS A 103 -22.85 -10.05 4.35
N TRP A 104 -21.69 -9.97 3.70
CA TRP A 104 -20.41 -10.13 4.36
C TRP A 104 -19.85 -8.76 4.74
N VAL A 105 -19.24 -8.69 5.92
CA VAL A 105 -18.57 -7.50 6.44
C VAL A 105 -17.14 -7.87 6.77
N THR A 106 -16.20 -7.21 6.11
CA THR A 106 -14.78 -7.55 6.20
C THR A 106 -13.93 -6.31 6.40
N PRO A 107 -12.66 -6.45 6.87
CA PRO A 107 -11.69 -5.37 6.69
C PRO A 107 -11.49 -5.08 5.21
N GLY A 108 -11.06 -3.85 4.90
CA GLY A 108 -10.71 -3.44 3.54
C GLY A 108 -9.47 -4.16 3.02
N ILE A 109 -9.44 -4.35 1.71
CA ILE A 109 -8.31 -4.99 1.01
C ILE A 109 -7.11 -4.04 1.01
N ILE A 110 -5.92 -4.60 1.23
CA ILE A 110 -4.63 -3.92 1.16
C ILE A 110 -3.83 -4.56 0.03
N ALA A 111 -3.60 -3.84 -1.04
CA ALA A 111 -2.74 -4.33 -2.12
C ALA A 111 -1.28 -4.38 -1.64
N GLY A 112 -0.70 -5.58 -1.59
CA GLY A 112 0.66 -5.80 -1.08
C GLY A 112 1.76 -5.12 -1.90
N ILE A 113 1.54 -4.95 -3.19
CA ILE A 113 2.36 -4.14 -4.11
C ILE A 113 1.52 -3.80 -5.34
N SER A 114 1.68 -2.59 -5.88
CA SER A 114 0.99 -2.12 -7.10
C SER A 114 1.69 -0.89 -7.68
N GLN A 115 1.13 -0.35 -8.77
CA GLN A 115 1.54 0.92 -9.38
C GLN A 115 0.36 1.89 -9.52
N ILE A 116 -0.72 1.62 -8.80
CA ILE A 116 -1.90 2.48 -8.79
C ILE A 116 -1.55 3.89 -8.32
N GLY A 117 -2.02 4.90 -9.04
CA GLY A 117 -1.76 6.30 -8.72
C GLY A 117 -0.40 6.84 -9.19
N VAL A 118 0.45 6.01 -9.83
CA VAL A 118 1.76 6.42 -10.38
C VAL A 118 2.00 5.95 -11.81
N ALA A 119 1.08 5.15 -12.38
CA ALA A 119 1.06 4.74 -13.77
C ALA A 119 -0.37 4.80 -14.30
N GLU A 120 -0.72 5.85 -15.03
CA GLU A 120 -2.10 6.07 -15.52
C GLU A 120 -2.44 5.19 -16.73
N VAL A 121 -1.51 5.03 -17.66
CA VAL A 121 -1.68 4.26 -18.90
C VAL A 121 -0.39 3.51 -19.21
N HIS A 122 -0.46 2.18 -19.29
CA HIS A 122 0.66 1.39 -19.75
C HIS A 122 1.00 1.64 -21.23
N GLY A 123 2.30 1.69 -21.55
CA GLY A 123 2.80 1.93 -22.89
C GLY A 123 2.78 3.40 -23.31
N VAL A 124 2.51 4.33 -22.37
CA VAL A 124 2.65 5.77 -22.57
C VAL A 124 3.63 6.30 -21.53
N ASP A 125 4.89 6.52 -21.93
CA ASP A 125 5.98 6.90 -21.04
C ASP A 125 5.67 8.17 -20.22
N SER A 126 5.02 9.16 -20.84
CA SER A 126 4.64 10.42 -20.18
C SER A 126 3.53 10.27 -19.13
N ALA A 127 2.91 9.10 -19.01
CA ALA A 127 1.89 8.76 -18.01
C ALA A 127 2.37 7.69 -17.01
N ASN A 128 3.69 7.45 -16.96
CA ASN A 128 4.32 6.44 -16.12
C ASN A 128 5.50 7.04 -15.37
N ASP A 129 5.32 7.27 -14.08
CA ASP A 129 6.34 7.82 -13.17
C ASP A 129 6.99 6.73 -12.30
N THR A 130 6.87 5.46 -12.68
CA THR A 130 7.38 4.35 -11.86
C THR A 130 8.88 4.12 -12.03
N GLU A 131 9.49 4.60 -13.10
CA GLU A 131 10.90 4.39 -13.42
C GLU A 131 11.56 5.66 -13.96
N ALA A 132 12.89 5.76 -13.87
CA ALA A 132 13.68 6.88 -14.37
C ALA A 132 14.99 6.36 -14.98
N ASP A 133 14.97 6.05 -16.28
CA ASP A 133 16.05 5.37 -17.00
C ASP A 133 17.31 6.19 -17.14
N THR A 134 17.20 7.52 -17.17
CA THR A 134 18.33 8.44 -17.40
C THR A 134 18.73 9.22 -16.15
N SER A 135 18.06 9.03 -15.02
CA SER A 135 18.40 9.70 -13.76
C SER A 135 19.75 9.26 -13.23
N ALA A 136 20.53 10.20 -12.69
CA ALA A 136 21.76 9.88 -11.95
C ALA A 136 21.45 9.18 -10.61
N ALA A 137 20.38 9.61 -9.92
CA ALA A 137 19.88 8.96 -8.72
C ALA A 137 19.05 7.72 -9.08
N SER A 138 19.03 6.76 -8.17
CA SER A 138 18.27 5.53 -8.27
C SER A 138 17.63 5.15 -6.92
N ALA A 139 18.38 4.69 -5.94
CA ALA A 139 17.88 4.34 -4.61
C ALA A 139 17.21 5.52 -3.87
N ALA A 140 17.63 6.76 -4.17
CA ALA A 140 17.05 7.97 -3.60
C ALA A 140 15.72 8.39 -4.22
N LEU A 141 15.35 7.87 -5.40
CA LEU A 141 14.07 8.21 -6.04
C LEU A 141 12.90 7.85 -5.12
N MET A 142 11.88 8.71 -5.10
CA MET A 142 10.73 8.59 -4.20
C MET A 142 9.43 8.72 -4.98
N LEU A 143 8.54 7.74 -4.84
CA LEU A 143 7.23 7.75 -5.52
C LEU A 143 6.20 8.67 -4.89
N ASP A 144 6.42 9.19 -3.69
CA ASP A 144 5.47 10.08 -3.01
C ASP A 144 5.22 11.37 -3.79
N GLY A 145 6.23 11.90 -4.51
CA GLY A 145 6.10 13.06 -5.38
C GLY A 145 5.37 12.79 -6.70
N ALA A 146 5.27 11.54 -7.12
CA ALA A 146 4.61 11.13 -8.36
C ALA A 146 3.14 10.70 -8.17
N PHE A 147 2.68 10.57 -6.92
CA PHE A 147 1.34 10.09 -6.63
C PHE A 147 0.25 11.04 -7.15
N ASN A 148 -0.57 10.53 -8.10
CA ASN A 148 -1.75 11.23 -8.60
C ASN A 148 -3.03 10.67 -7.96
N PRO A 149 -3.65 11.36 -6.99
CA PRO A 149 -4.86 10.89 -6.32
C PRO A 149 -6.11 10.87 -7.24
N ASN A 150 -6.04 11.52 -8.39
CA ASN A 150 -7.15 11.57 -9.37
C ASN A 150 -7.02 10.51 -10.47
N GLU A 151 -6.00 9.64 -10.39
CA GLU A 151 -5.80 8.56 -11.35
C GLU A 151 -7.04 7.64 -11.38
N THR A 152 -7.44 7.21 -12.60
CA THR A 152 -8.74 6.55 -12.84
C THR A 152 -8.89 5.20 -12.15
N SER A 153 -7.82 4.47 -11.92
CA SER A 153 -7.86 3.15 -11.26
C SER A 153 -8.12 3.24 -9.75
N ILE A 154 -7.87 4.40 -9.13
CA ILE A 154 -8.12 4.61 -7.69
C ILE A 154 -9.61 4.45 -7.34
N PRO A 155 -10.55 5.24 -7.93
CA PRO A 155 -11.97 5.05 -7.63
C PRO A 155 -12.50 3.70 -8.09
N ILE A 156 -11.96 3.10 -9.16
CA ILE A 156 -12.32 1.75 -9.59
C ILE A 156 -11.93 0.71 -8.54
N SER A 157 -10.67 0.71 -8.10
CA SER A 157 -10.19 -0.24 -7.10
C SER A 157 -10.86 -0.05 -5.73
N ARG A 158 -11.14 1.21 -5.35
CA ARG A 158 -11.94 1.50 -4.15
C ARG A 158 -13.36 0.91 -4.23
N ALA A 159 -14.02 1.04 -5.39
CA ALA A 159 -15.35 0.47 -5.61
C ALA A 159 -15.36 -1.06 -5.53
N ASP A 160 -14.21 -1.70 -5.76
CA ASP A 160 -14.01 -3.14 -5.60
C ASP A 160 -13.38 -3.52 -4.23
N GLY A 161 -13.49 -2.64 -3.22
CA GLY A 161 -13.15 -2.92 -1.82
C GLY A 161 -11.68 -2.75 -1.44
N VAL A 162 -10.82 -2.23 -2.32
CA VAL A 162 -9.44 -1.88 -1.96
C VAL A 162 -9.43 -0.56 -1.19
N THR A 163 -8.92 -0.56 0.02
CA THR A 163 -8.88 0.63 0.89
C THR A 163 -7.49 1.23 1.01
N SER A 164 -6.46 0.42 0.81
CA SER A 164 -5.05 0.85 0.84
C SER A 164 -4.23 0.08 -0.18
N ALA A 165 -3.16 0.70 -0.66
CA ALA A 165 -2.22 0.05 -1.57
C ALA A 165 -0.78 0.46 -1.26
N VAL A 166 0.13 -0.46 -1.53
CA VAL A 166 1.57 -0.23 -1.53
C VAL A 166 1.99 0.07 -2.96
N ILE A 167 2.54 1.25 -3.22
CA ILE A 167 3.02 1.64 -4.54
C ILE A 167 4.53 1.48 -4.62
N ALA A 168 4.99 0.77 -5.67
CA ALA A 168 6.38 0.41 -5.83
C ALA A 168 6.96 0.92 -7.16
N PRO A 169 8.22 1.42 -7.14
CA PRO A 169 8.92 1.80 -8.35
C PRO A 169 9.38 0.57 -9.14
N LYS A 170 9.73 0.80 -10.40
CA LYS A 170 10.46 -0.14 -11.25
C LYS A 170 11.93 0.26 -11.36
N PRO A 171 12.82 -0.70 -11.56
CA PRO A 171 14.22 -0.40 -11.82
C PRO A 171 14.38 0.24 -13.22
N GLY A 172 14.97 1.42 -13.25
CA GLY A 172 15.36 2.09 -14.49
C GLY A 172 16.81 1.79 -14.85
N ARG A 173 17.73 2.71 -14.51
CA ARG A 173 19.15 2.63 -14.88
C ARG A 173 19.96 1.59 -14.11
N THR A 174 19.65 1.37 -12.83
CA THR A 174 20.35 0.43 -11.93
C THR A 174 19.37 -0.58 -11.34
N LEU A 175 19.90 -1.59 -10.67
CA LEU A 175 19.05 -2.56 -9.94
C LEU A 175 18.28 -1.94 -8.77
N TYR A 176 18.72 -0.78 -8.27
CA TYR A 176 17.99 -0.02 -7.26
C TYR A 176 16.89 0.79 -7.92
N ALA A 177 15.63 0.49 -7.63
CA ALA A 177 14.50 1.15 -8.27
C ALA A 177 14.09 2.45 -7.56
N GLY A 178 14.33 2.54 -6.25
CA GLY A 178 13.91 3.68 -5.43
C GLY A 178 13.07 3.28 -4.23
N GLN A 179 12.44 4.27 -3.64
CA GLN A 179 11.63 4.15 -2.42
C GLN A 179 10.14 4.21 -2.77
N GLY A 180 9.41 3.18 -2.36
CA GLY A 180 7.97 3.13 -2.52
C GLY A 180 7.22 3.78 -1.36
N ALA A 181 5.90 3.89 -1.51
CA ALA A 181 5.03 4.52 -0.53
C ALA A 181 3.78 3.67 -0.26
N ILE A 182 3.04 4.02 0.78
CA ILE A 182 1.73 3.43 1.09
C ILE A 182 0.68 4.52 0.96
N ILE A 183 -0.39 4.23 0.23
CA ILE A 183 -1.48 5.14 -0.05
C ILE A 183 -2.79 4.63 0.55
N SER A 184 -3.67 5.55 0.90
CA SER A 184 -5.08 5.28 1.12
C SER A 184 -5.84 5.58 -0.17
N LEU A 185 -6.87 4.78 -0.46
CA LEU A 185 -7.76 5.03 -1.58
C LEU A 185 -8.97 5.90 -1.19
N ALA A 186 -8.94 6.56 -0.03
CA ALA A 186 -10.00 7.48 0.39
C ALA A 186 -10.18 8.62 -0.60
N GLU A 187 -11.43 9.04 -0.80
CA GLU A 187 -11.70 10.25 -1.59
C GLU A 187 -11.08 11.48 -0.92
N GLY A 188 -10.52 12.38 -1.73
CA GLY A 188 -9.85 13.58 -1.24
C GLY A 188 -8.46 13.36 -0.64
N GLN A 189 -7.93 12.14 -0.68
CA GLN A 189 -6.55 11.87 -0.28
C GLN A 189 -5.60 12.55 -1.29
N ILE A 190 -4.73 13.44 -0.81
CA ILE A 190 -3.84 14.23 -1.65
C ILE A 190 -2.37 13.81 -1.57
N ALA A 191 -2.01 12.96 -0.63
CA ALA A 191 -0.64 12.50 -0.41
C ALA A 191 -0.63 11.06 0.14
N PRO A 192 0.47 10.31 -0.02
CA PRO A 192 0.65 9.01 0.60
C PRO A 192 0.47 9.07 2.13
N THR A 193 -0.11 8.01 2.69
CA THR A 193 -0.23 7.85 4.15
C THR A 193 1.11 7.56 4.82
N ARG A 194 2.02 6.95 4.08
CA ARG A 194 3.43 6.76 4.45
C ARG A 194 4.31 6.92 3.23
N ALA A 195 5.01 8.04 3.13
CA ALA A 195 6.06 8.25 2.15
C ALA A 195 7.29 7.40 2.50
N ARG A 196 8.10 7.07 1.50
CA ARG A 196 9.37 6.33 1.67
C ARG A 196 9.23 5.12 2.60
N ALA A 197 8.23 4.27 2.34
CA ALA A 197 7.86 3.17 3.23
C ALA A 197 8.85 1.99 3.15
N PHE A 198 9.59 1.86 2.06
CA PHE A 198 10.54 0.77 1.79
C PHE A 198 11.50 1.14 0.67
N GLN A 199 12.58 0.37 0.53
CA GLN A 199 13.49 0.39 -0.62
C GLN A 199 13.18 -0.78 -1.54
N TYR A 200 13.13 -0.56 -2.86
CA TYR A 200 12.89 -1.60 -3.85
C TYR A 200 14.13 -1.87 -4.70
N VAL A 201 14.41 -3.15 -4.94
CA VAL A 201 15.55 -3.63 -5.72
C VAL A 201 15.09 -4.75 -6.65
N ALA A 202 15.53 -4.75 -7.90
CA ALA A 202 15.40 -5.91 -8.79
C ALA A 202 16.70 -6.72 -8.80
N TYR A 203 16.56 -8.03 -8.58
CA TYR A 203 17.65 -9.01 -8.72
C TYR A 203 17.30 -9.99 -9.85
N GLY A 204 18.01 -11.08 -10.01
CA GLY A 204 17.73 -12.08 -11.05
C GLY A 204 18.11 -11.59 -12.46
N GLU A 205 17.30 -11.90 -13.47
CA GLU A 205 17.59 -11.52 -14.87
C GLU A 205 17.58 -10.02 -15.08
N THR A 206 16.60 -9.31 -14.52
CA THR A 206 16.54 -7.84 -14.62
C THR A 206 17.74 -7.20 -13.94
N GLY A 207 18.05 -7.58 -12.71
CA GLY A 207 19.22 -7.06 -11.99
C GLY A 207 20.53 -7.39 -12.70
N ALA A 208 20.67 -8.61 -13.24
CA ALA A 208 21.84 -9.02 -13.99
C ALA A 208 22.03 -8.16 -15.25
N ARG A 209 20.97 -7.91 -16.00
CA ARG A 209 21.00 -7.04 -17.19
C ARG A 209 21.45 -5.63 -16.85
N LEU A 210 20.90 -5.05 -15.80
CA LEU A 210 21.22 -3.68 -15.36
C LEU A 210 22.63 -3.56 -14.81
N ALA A 211 23.13 -4.61 -14.14
CA ALA A 211 24.47 -4.64 -13.55
C ALA A 211 25.60 -5.04 -14.55
N GLY A 212 25.32 -5.08 -15.85
CA GLY A 212 26.32 -5.39 -16.87
C GLY A 212 26.29 -6.82 -17.39
N GLY A 213 25.20 -7.57 -17.22
CA GLY A 213 24.88 -8.81 -17.93
C GLY A 213 25.07 -10.10 -17.14
N SER A 214 25.36 -10.06 -15.84
CA SER A 214 25.51 -11.31 -15.07
C SER A 214 25.00 -11.19 -13.62
N ARG A 215 24.53 -12.30 -13.04
CA ARG A 215 24.14 -12.38 -11.63
C ARG A 215 25.27 -12.08 -10.64
N PRO A 216 26.54 -12.53 -10.88
CA PRO A 216 27.66 -12.09 -10.07
C PRO A 216 27.86 -10.57 -10.05
N ALA A 217 27.69 -9.90 -11.20
CA ALA A 217 27.76 -8.44 -11.27
C ALA A 217 26.62 -7.78 -10.47
N ALA A 218 25.38 -8.30 -10.59
CA ALA A 218 24.25 -7.82 -9.80
C ALA A 218 24.49 -7.98 -8.29
N TRP A 219 25.08 -9.09 -7.86
CA TRP A 219 25.42 -9.29 -6.46
C TRP A 219 26.46 -8.28 -5.97
N ILE A 220 27.50 -8.04 -6.76
CA ILE A 220 28.54 -7.04 -6.43
C ILE A 220 27.94 -5.64 -6.38
N GLU A 221 27.08 -5.28 -7.33
CA GLU A 221 26.45 -3.95 -7.34
C GLU A 221 25.53 -3.78 -6.14
N LEU A 222 24.69 -4.77 -5.83
CA LEU A 222 23.80 -4.75 -4.65
C LEU A 222 24.61 -4.59 -3.35
N THR A 223 25.62 -5.41 -3.15
CA THR A 223 26.41 -5.38 -1.91
C THR A 223 27.29 -4.14 -1.82
N ASN A 224 27.87 -3.66 -2.92
CA ASN A 224 28.64 -2.42 -2.93
C ASN A 224 27.79 -1.21 -2.52
N GLY A 225 26.56 -1.08 -3.02
CA GLY A 225 25.67 0.00 -2.60
C GLY A 225 25.39 -0.02 -1.11
N LEU A 226 25.14 -1.21 -0.53
CA LEU A 226 24.94 -1.36 0.91
C LEU A 226 26.22 -1.07 1.71
N GLU A 227 27.40 -1.48 1.21
CA GLU A 227 28.67 -1.16 1.86
C GLU A 227 28.99 0.33 1.78
N GLU A 228 28.67 1.01 0.67
CA GLU A 228 28.82 2.46 0.55
C GLU A 228 27.93 3.21 1.53
N ALA A 229 26.67 2.78 1.67
CA ALA A 229 25.75 3.32 2.68
C ALA A 229 26.28 3.10 4.12
N LYS A 230 26.85 1.92 4.40
CA LYS A 230 27.45 1.60 5.68
C LYS A 230 28.67 2.50 5.98
N ARG A 231 29.52 2.72 5.01
CA ARG A 231 30.67 3.64 5.11
C ARG A 231 30.19 5.08 5.37
N LEU A 232 29.14 5.51 4.71
CA LEU A 232 28.54 6.82 4.96
C LEU A 232 28.04 6.98 6.40
N GLN A 233 27.43 5.94 6.98
CA GLN A 233 27.01 5.95 8.38
C GLN A 233 28.18 6.13 9.34
N VAL A 234 29.29 5.45 9.07
CA VAL A 234 30.53 5.57 9.88
C VAL A 234 31.22 6.91 9.62
N GLY A 235 31.22 7.38 8.38
CA GLY A 235 31.87 8.62 7.97
C GLY A 235 31.21 9.89 8.50
N LEU A 236 29.93 9.83 8.90
CA LEU A 236 29.28 10.92 9.63
C LEU A 236 29.90 11.16 11.02
N MET A 237 30.71 10.21 11.50
CA MET A 237 31.51 10.32 12.75
C MET A 237 32.99 10.59 12.50
N MET A 238 33.46 10.67 11.25
CA MET A 238 34.88 10.91 10.90
C MET A 238 35.08 12.25 10.17
N PRO A 239 36.25 12.91 10.32
CA PRO A 239 36.56 14.19 9.63
C PRO A 239 36.55 14.03 8.10
N MET A 240 36.10 15.08 7.41
CA MET A 240 35.80 15.19 5.96
C MET A 240 36.90 14.72 4.97
N ARG A 241 38.08 14.38 5.40
CA ARG A 241 39.21 14.07 4.52
C ARG A 241 39.13 12.75 3.73
N ASP A 242 38.30 11.78 4.19
CA ASP A 242 38.17 10.46 3.54
C ASP A 242 36.89 10.29 2.71
N GLN A 243 36.13 11.37 2.50
CA GLN A 243 34.80 11.32 1.84
C GLN A 243 34.86 11.34 0.30
N HIS A 244 36.03 11.44 -0.32
CA HIS A 244 36.21 11.55 -1.76
C HIS A 244 36.69 10.24 -2.41
N ARG A 245 36.13 9.11 -2.05
CA ARG A 245 36.29 7.91 -2.86
C ARG A 245 35.20 7.86 -3.93
N ASP A 246 35.55 7.30 -5.09
CA ASP A 246 34.63 7.08 -6.20
C ASP A 246 33.40 6.27 -5.72
N LEU A 247 32.33 6.95 -5.35
CA LEU A 247 31.08 6.32 -5.01
C LEU A 247 30.47 5.76 -6.30
N ARG A 248 30.15 4.47 -6.30
CA ARG A 248 29.48 3.83 -7.44
C ARG A 248 28.01 4.21 -7.55
N ILE A 249 27.42 4.68 -6.46
CA ILE A 249 26.08 5.26 -6.37
C ILE A 249 26.21 6.72 -5.95
N THR A 250 25.17 7.51 -6.16
CA THR A 250 25.16 8.90 -5.70
C THR A 250 25.18 8.96 -4.17
N ARG A 251 25.57 10.12 -3.63
CA ARG A 251 25.49 10.34 -2.17
C ARG A 251 24.06 10.21 -1.66
N ASP A 252 23.10 10.74 -2.39
CA ASP A 252 21.68 10.68 -2.03
C ASP A 252 21.18 9.22 -2.00
N ASP A 253 21.64 8.38 -2.95
CA ASP A 253 21.34 6.94 -2.95
C ASP A 253 21.92 6.25 -1.71
N ALA A 254 23.17 6.57 -1.36
CA ALA A 254 23.79 6.01 -0.17
C ALA A 254 23.07 6.45 1.12
N GLU A 255 22.63 7.72 1.20
CA GLU A 255 21.82 8.22 2.31
C GLU A 255 20.48 7.47 2.43
N ALA A 256 19.78 7.24 1.32
CA ALA A 256 18.56 6.46 1.29
C ALA A 256 18.76 5.02 1.79
N LEU A 257 19.83 4.36 1.36
CA LEU A 257 20.17 3.00 1.78
C LEU A 257 20.57 2.90 3.27
N THR A 258 20.98 3.99 3.92
CA THR A 258 21.25 3.97 5.38
C THR A 258 20.01 3.60 6.19
N LEU A 259 18.80 3.96 5.71
CA LEU A 259 17.53 3.62 6.35
C LEU A 259 17.25 2.11 6.31
N VAL A 260 17.69 1.45 5.23
CA VAL A 260 17.62 -0.02 5.08
C VAL A 260 18.53 -0.69 6.11
N LEU A 261 19.78 -0.26 6.21
CA LEU A 261 20.76 -0.83 7.14
C LEU A 261 20.39 -0.66 8.61
N ARG A 262 19.65 0.41 8.93
CA ARG A 262 19.08 0.65 10.28
C ARG A 262 17.80 -0.12 10.55
N GLY A 263 17.27 -0.87 9.59
CA GLY A 263 15.99 -1.56 9.70
C GLY A 263 14.76 -0.64 9.74
N ALA A 264 14.93 0.66 9.49
CA ALA A 264 13.82 1.61 9.43
C ALA A 264 12.94 1.35 8.20
N HIS A 265 13.57 1.07 7.07
CA HIS A 265 12.91 0.68 5.82
C HIS A 265 13.20 -0.79 5.50
N PRO A 266 12.19 -1.62 5.19
CA PRO A 266 12.44 -2.94 4.65
C PRO A 266 13.06 -2.83 3.24
N LEU A 267 13.92 -3.80 2.91
CA LEU A 267 14.43 -4.00 1.57
C LEU A 267 13.56 -5.01 0.84
N LEU A 268 12.80 -4.57 -0.13
CA LEU A 268 12.04 -5.42 -1.02
C LEU A 268 12.91 -5.82 -2.19
N VAL A 269 13.11 -7.12 -2.40
CA VAL A 269 13.94 -7.64 -3.50
C VAL A 269 13.10 -8.50 -4.41
N ARG A 270 12.92 -8.06 -5.65
CA ARG A 270 12.32 -8.88 -6.70
C ARG A 270 13.32 -9.94 -7.13
N VAL A 271 12.94 -11.19 -7.00
CA VAL A 271 13.76 -12.36 -7.32
C VAL A 271 12.87 -13.57 -7.55
N ASP A 272 13.10 -14.34 -8.60
CA ASP A 272 12.23 -15.45 -8.99
C ASP A 272 12.87 -16.82 -8.83
N ARG A 273 14.12 -16.99 -9.25
CA ARG A 273 14.79 -18.27 -9.29
C ARG A 273 15.24 -18.75 -7.91
N ALA A 274 15.05 -20.01 -7.59
CA ALA A 274 15.37 -20.60 -6.28
C ALA A 274 16.83 -20.40 -5.83
N SER A 275 17.82 -20.49 -6.77
CA SER A 275 19.23 -20.24 -6.43
C SER A 275 19.51 -18.77 -6.11
N ASP A 276 18.80 -17.86 -6.77
CA ASP A 276 18.92 -16.42 -6.56
C ASP A 276 18.26 -16.04 -5.23
N ILE A 277 17.11 -16.64 -4.90
CA ILE A 277 16.48 -16.51 -3.59
C ILE A 277 17.45 -16.92 -2.47
N ARG A 278 18.13 -18.08 -2.59
CA ARG A 278 19.15 -18.49 -1.62
C ARG A 278 20.28 -17.49 -1.46
N GLN A 279 20.67 -16.83 -2.56
CA GLN A 279 21.71 -15.79 -2.50
C GLN A 279 21.22 -14.56 -1.74
N ILE A 280 20.00 -14.09 -2.00
CA ILE A 280 19.39 -12.96 -1.35
C ILE A 280 19.13 -13.22 0.14
N LEU A 281 18.75 -14.45 0.52
CA LEU A 281 18.56 -14.83 1.93
C LEU A 281 19.83 -14.71 2.80
N LYS A 282 21.01 -14.49 2.21
CA LYS A 282 22.25 -14.19 2.95
C LYS A 282 22.31 -12.76 3.48
N LEU A 283 21.56 -11.83 2.89
CA LEU A 283 21.65 -10.40 3.22
C LEU A 283 21.41 -10.08 4.69
N PRO A 284 20.39 -10.64 5.40
CA PRO A 284 20.19 -10.36 6.81
C PRO A 284 21.36 -10.82 7.71
N SER A 285 22.10 -11.86 7.29
CA SER A 285 23.30 -12.31 8.01
C SER A 285 24.51 -11.39 7.76
N LEU A 286 24.62 -10.83 6.56
CA LEU A 286 25.70 -9.90 6.19
C LEU A 286 25.46 -8.49 6.75
N TYR A 287 24.20 -8.10 6.86
CA TYR A 287 23.76 -6.78 7.34
C TYR A 287 22.75 -6.96 8.49
N PRO A 288 23.23 -7.13 9.73
CA PRO A 288 22.36 -7.28 10.90
C PRO A 288 21.44 -6.06 11.06
N GLY A 289 20.15 -6.30 11.19
CA GLY A 289 19.11 -5.26 11.24
C GLY A 289 18.38 -5.03 9.94
N LEU A 290 18.90 -5.49 8.80
CA LEU A 290 18.21 -5.42 7.50
C LEU A 290 16.92 -6.28 7.53
N ARG A 291 15.80 -5.66 7.21
CA ARG A 291 14.49 -6.31 7.08
C ARG A 291 14.25 -6.66 5.62
N LEU A 292 14.43 -7.93 5.27
CA LEU A 292 14.25 -8.44 3.90
C LEU A 292 12.80 -8.83 3.64
N VAL A 293 12.31 -8.51 2.44
CA VAL A 293 11.06 -9.00 1.88
C VAL A 293 11.33 -9.47 0.46
N LEU A 294 10.90 -10.65 0.08
CA LEU A 294 10.99 -11.12 -1.31
C LEU A 294 9.76 -10.70 -2.08
N VAL A 295 9.96 -10.35 -3.36
CA VAL A 295 8.89 -9.99 -4.29
C VAL A 295 8.94 -10.94 -5.48
N SER A 296 7.76 -11.37 -5.95
CA SER A 296 7.56 -12.37 -6.99
C SER A 296 7.84 -13.80 -6.51
N ALA A 297 9.09 -14.22 -6.40
CA ALA A 297 9.53 -15.52 -5.89
C ALA A 297 8.81 -16.71 -6.57
N ASN A 298 8.78 -16.76 -7.91
CA ASN A 298 8.07 -17.79 -8.68
C ASN A 298 8.55 -19.22 -8.40
N GLU A 299 9.83 -19.40 -8.06
CA GLU A 299 10.39 -20.67 -7.60
C GLU A 299 10.52 -20.76 -6.05
N GLY A 300 9.82 -19.89 -5.31
CA GLY A 300 9.87 -19.84 -3.84
C GLY A 300 9.49 -21.15 -3.17
N TRP A 301 8.59 -21.91 -3.77
CA TRP A 301 8.18 -23.24 -3.28
C TRP A 301 9.32 -24.24 -3.17
N MET A 302 10.35 -24.15 -4.03
CA MET A 302 11.51 -25.04 -4.00
C MET A 302 12.41 -24.77 -2.80
N VAL A 303 12.34 -23.59 -2.22
CA VAL A 303 13.16 -23.12 -1.09
C VAL A 303 12.29 -22.63 0.08
N ALA A 304 11.02 -23.02 0.11
CA ALA A 304 10.05 -22.55 1.08
C ALA A 304 10.49 -22.73 2.55
N ASN A 305 11.09 -23.89 2.88
CA ASN A 305 11.63 -24.13 4.21
C ASN A 305 12.81 -23.22 4.58
N GLU A 306 13.60 -22.78 3.60
CA GLU A 306 14.72 -21.85 3.80
C GLU A 306 14.17 -20.44 4.06
N ILE A 307 13.18 -20.00 3.27
CA ILE A 307 12.48 -18.73 3.44
C ILE A 307 11.80 -18.68 4.82
N ALA A 308 11.06 -19.74 5.19
CA ALA A 308 10.37 -19.84 6.48
C ALA A 308 11.34 -19.76 7.67
N ARG A 309 12.46 -20.52 7.61
CA ARG A 309 13.51 -20.48 8.66
C ARG A 309 14.14 -19.09 8.79
N ALA A 310 14.32 -18.39 7.68
CA ALA A 310 14.83 -17.01 7.66
C ALA A 310 13.78 -16.00 8.14
N LYS A 311 12.52 -16.38 8.30
CA LYS A 311 11.36 -15.53 8.64
C LYS A 311 11.21 -14.35 7.67
N VAL A 312 11.53 -14.59 6.39
CA VAL A 312 11.44 -13.59 5.34
C VAL A 312 10.06 -13.71 4.69
N PRO A 313 9.24 -12.64 4.70
CA PRO A 313 7.94 -12.66 4.04
C PRO A 313 8.09 -12.53 2.52
N VAL A 314 7.03 -12.92 1.81
CA VAL A 314 6.96 -12.89 0.34
C VAL A 314 5.74 -12.10 -0.10
N ILE A 315 5.89 -11.28 -1.14
CA ILE A 315 4.79 -10.62 -1.85
C ILE A 315 4.78 -11.13 -3.29
N THR A 316 3.68 -11.75 -3.73
CA THR A 316 3.59 -12.37 -5.06
C THR A 316 2.22 -12.17 -5.69
N LEU A 317 2.10 -12.35 -7.01
CA LEU A 317 0.82 -12.35 -7.71
C LEU A 317 -0.03 -13.59 -7.38
N GLY A 318 0.62 -14.74 -7.22
CA GLY A 318 -0.03 -15.99 -6.83
C GLY A 318 -0.65 -16.81 -7.96
N MET A 319 -0.58 -16.33 -9.21
CA MET A 319 -1.24 -16.99 -10.36
C MET A 319 -0.28 -17.43 -11.46
N ASP A 320 1.03 -17.35 -11.22
CA ASP A 320 2.03 -17.73 -12.21
C ASP A 320 2.15 -19.27 -12.31
N ASN A 321 1.77 -19.80 -13.45
CA ASN A 321 1.79 -21.24 -13.72
C ASN A 321 2.68 -21.64 -14.91
N LEU A 322 3.01 -20.68 -15.76
CA LEU A 322 3.86 -20.90 -16.92
C LEU A 322 5.14 -20.08 -16.79
N PRO A 323 6.27 -20.60 -17.28
CA PRO A 323 7.53 -19.86 -17.24
C PRO A 323 7.47 -18.65 -18.17
N GLY A 324 7.36 -17.44 -17.61
CA GLY A 324 7.47 -16.18 -18.36
C GLY A 324 8.90 -15.80 -18.68
N SER A 325 9.89 -16.41 -18.01
CA SER A 325 11.32 -16.17 -18.16
C SER A 325 12.12 -17.41 -17.78
N PHE A 326 13.44 -17.42 -18.08
CA PHE A 326 14.33 -18.51 -17.69
C PHE A 326 14.58 -18.59 -16.17
N GLU A 327 14.25 -17.55 -15.40
CA GLU A 327 14.33 -17.57 -13.95
C GLU A 327 13.07 -18.07 -13.26
N ALA A 328 12.03 -18.37 -14.04
CA ALA A 328 10.74 -18.86 -13.55
C ALA A 328 10.35 -20.23 -14.16
N LEU A 329 11.34 -21.05 -14.57
CA LEU A 329 11.09 -22.38 -15.17
C LEU A 329 10.30 -23.30 -14.26
N GLY A 330 10.45 -23.15 -12.94
CA GLY A 330 9.71 -23.89 -11.94
C GLY A 330 8.40 -23.25 -11.50
N ALA A 331 7.88 -22.26 -12.24
CA ALA A 331 6.61 -21.62 -11.91
C ALA A 331 5.47 -22.65 -11.79
N THR A 332 4.64 -22.49 -10.77
CA THR A 332 3.50 -23.36 -10.49
C THR A 332 2.43 -22.61 -9.74
N MET A 333 1.16 -22.86 -10.06
CA MET A 333 0.03 -22.32 -9.30
C MET A 333 0.07 -22.72 -7.81
N SER A 334 0.74 -23.84 -7.47
CA SER A 334 0.90 -24.28 -6.09
C SER A 334 2.02 -23.56 -5.32
N ASN A 335 2.71 -22.59 -5.91
CA ASN A 335 3.82 -21.87 -5.29
C ASN A 335 3.39 -21.24 -3.95
N VAL A 336 2.33 -20.45 -3.93
CA VAL A 336 1.81 -19.78 -2.72
C VAL A 336 1.39 -20.81 -1.68
N GLY A 337 0.58 -21.81 -2.06
CA GLY A 337 0.11 -22.84 -1.14
C GLY A 337 1.25 -23.60 -0.46
N ARG A 338 2.30 -23.96 -1.21
CA ARG A 338 3.49 -24.64 -0.68
C ARG A 338 4.31 -23.74 0.25
N MET A 339 4.47 -22.47 -0.07
CA MET A 339 5.16 -21.52 0.81
C MET A 339 4.39 -21.31 2.12
N VAL A 340 3.08 -21.12 2.06
CA VAL A 340 2.23 -20.97 3.25
C VAL A 340 2.24 -22.25 4.09
N ALA A 341 2.17 -23.42 3.48
CA ALA A 341 2.27 -24.70 4.18
C ALA A 341 3.62 -24.89 4.89
N ALA A 342 4.70 -24.31 4.38
CA ALA A 342 6.01 -24.28 5.02
C ALA A 342 6.14 -23.21 6.13
N GLY A 343 5.11 -22.37 6.35
CA GLY A 343 5.10 -21.34 7.37
C GLY A 343 5.61 -19.97 6.90
N VAL A 344 5.69 -19.73 5.59
CA VAL A 344 6.05 -18.41 5.04
C VAL A 344 4.84 -17.48 5.13
N THR A 345 5.04 -16.25 5.62
CA THR A 345 4.04 -15.17 5.49
C THR A 345 4.01 -14.71 4.05
N VAL A 346 2.86 -14.89 3.37
CA VAL A 346 2.68 -14.50 1.97
C VAL A 346 1.57 -13.44 1.88
N ALA A 347 1.88 -12.33 1.23
CA ALA A 347 0.89 -11.34 0.80
C ALA A 347 0.72 -11.39 -0.72
N LEU A 348 -0.50 -11.08 -1.19
CA LEU A 348 -0.76 -10.91 -2.61
C LEU A 348 -0.59 -9.44 -3.01
N GLY A 349 -0.04 -9.25 -4.19
CA GLY A 349 0.15 -7.97 -4.84
C GLY A 349 0.16 -8.14 -6.35
N THR A 350 0.25 -7.04 -7.08
CA THR A 350 0.33 -7.02 -8.54
C THR A 350 1.69 -6.47 -8.99
N PRO A 351 2.80 -7.23 -8.78
CA PRO A 351 4.16 -6.77 -9.08
C PRO A 351 4.47 -6.70 -10.57
N ASP A 352 3.67 -7.36 -11.41
CA ASP A 352 3.88 -7.46 -12.84
C ASP A 352 3.20 -6.34 -13.62
N LEU A 353 3.77 -6.02 -14.79
CA LEU A 353 3.46 -4.86 -15.61
C LEU A 353 1.98 -4.76 -15.99
N ASP A 354 1.37 -5.87 -16.42
CA ASP A 354 0.03 -5.85 -17.03
C ASP A 354 -1.11 -5.71 -16.02
N ALA A 355 -0.89 -6.09 -14.76
CA ALA A 355 -1.90 -6.01 -13.70
C ALA A 355 -1.53 -5.01 -12.59
N SER A 356 -0.37 -4.38 -12.66
CA SER A 356 0.19 -3.58 -11.56
C SER A 356 -0.68 -2.38 -11.14
N PHE A 357 -1.49 -1.84 -12.05
CA PHE A 357 -2.45 -0.75 -11.78
C PHE A 357 -3.87 -1.25 -11.46
N GLN A 358 -4.10 -2.57 -11.39
CA GLN A 358 -5.42 -3.17 -11.16
C GLN A 358 -5.49 -4.00 -9.86
N PRO A 359 -5.20 -3.43 -8.68
CA PRO A 359 -5.27 -4.16 -7.41
C PRO A 359 -6.69 -4.66 -7.09
N ARG A 360 -7.72 -4.18 -7.78
CA ARG A 360 -9.10 -4.68 -7.70
C ARG A 360 -9.25 -6.17 -8.04
N LEU A 361 -8.26 -6.76 -8.73
CA LEU A 361 -8.28 -8.19 -9.08
C LEU A 361 -7.78 -9.11 -7.94
N LEU A 362 -7.24 -8.56 -6.87
CA LEU A 362 -6.70 -9.35 -5.74
C LEU A 362 -7.70 -10.32 -5.11
N PRO A 363 -8.98 -9.97 -4.90
CA PRO A 363 -9.98 -10.94 -4.42
C PRO A 363 -10.10 -12.17 -5.31
N HIS A 364 -10.07 -11.96 -6.64
CA HIS A 364 -10.18 -13.06 -7.60
C HIS A 364 -8.94 -13.96 -7.59
N TYR A 365 -7.75 -13.38 -7.45
CA TYR A 365 -6.51 -14.16 -7.29
C TYR A 365 -6.55 -14.97 -5.99
N ALA A 366 -6.99 -14.37 -4.88
CA ALA A 366 -7.17 -15.06 -3.61
C ALA A 366 -8.20 -16.20 -3.72
N GLY A 367 -9.34 -15.95 -4.37
CA GLY A 367 -10.38 -16.96 -4.62
C GLY A 367 -9.86 -18.14 -5.47
N ASN A 368 -9.05 -17.87 -6.50
CA ASN A 368 -8.42 -18.90 -7.30
C ASN A 368 -7.45 -19.78 -6.46
N LEU A 369 -6.72 -19.21 -5.50
CA LEU A 369 -5.88 -19.99 -4.59
C LEU A 369 -6.72 -20.90 -3.66
N VAL A 370 -7.92 -20.50 -3.28
CA VAL A 370 -8.87 -21.36 -2.57
C VAL A 370 -9.37 -22.48 -3.47
N ALA A 371 -9.74 -22.16 -4.71
CA ALA A 371 -10.20 -23.15 -5.67
C ALA A 371 -9.14 -24.21 -5.99
N GLN A 372 -7.87 -23.85 -6.00
CA GLN A 372 -6.76 -24.79 -6.21
C GLN A 372 -6.70 -25.92 -5.17
N ALA A 373 -7.10 -25.66 -3.94
CA ALA A 373 -7.14 -26.71 -2.90
C ALA A 373 -8.06 -27.88 -3.26
N LYS A 374 -8.98 -27.69 -4.24
CA LYS A 374 -9.91 -28.71 -4.74
C LYS A 374 -9.35 -29.49 -5.93
N LEU A 375 -8.21 -29.11 -6.48
CA LEU A 375 -7.61 -29.77 -7.64
C LEU A 375 -6.68 -30.89 -7.21
N PRO A 376 -6.74 -32.09 -7.86
CA PRO A 376 -5.86 -33.20 -7.56
C PRO A 376 -4.37 -32.83 -7.73
N GLY A 377 -3.56 -33.04 -6.68
CA GLY A 377 -2.13 -32.78 -6.69
C GLY A 377 -1.71 -31.31 -6.56
N ALA A 378 -2.66 -30.38 -6.55
CA ALA A 378 -2.37 -28.95 -6.29
C ALA A 378 -2.39 -28.65 -4.78
N VAL A 379 -1.67 -27.61 -4.40
CA VAL A 379 -1.66 -27.06 -3.03
C VAL A 379 -2.20 -25.64 -3.09
N GLY A 380 -3.42 -25.46 -2.62
CA GLY A 380 -4.09 -24.16 -2.50
C GLY A 380 -4.05 -23.60 -1.08
N LEU A 381 -4.92 -22.66 -0.80
CA LEU A 381 -5.08 -22.03 0.51
C LEU A 381 -6.47 -22.34 1.10
N SER A 382 -6.60 -22.24 2.43
CA SER A 382 -7.92 -22.09 3.04
C SER A 382 -8.49 -20.70 2.70
N TRP A 383 -9.80 -20.52 2.88
CA TRP A 383 -10.45 -19.24 2.66
C TRP A 383 -9.81 -18.14 3.53
N GLU A 384 -9.59 -18.44 4.81
CA GLU A 384 -9.01 -17.51 5.78
C GLU A 384 -7.56 -17.13 5.42
N GLN A 385 -6.77 -18.09 4.95
CA GLN A 385 -5.40 -17.85 4.50
C GLN A 385 -5.38 -16.94 3.26
N ALA A 386 -6.25 -17.21 2.30
CA ALA A 386 -6.35 -16.43 1.07
C ALA A 386 -6.83 -15.01 1.34
N PHE A 387 -7.84 -14.84 2.21
CA PHE A 387 -8.32 -13.52 2.61
C PHE A 387 -7.28 -12.75 3.43
N ALA A 388 -6.57 -13.42 4.33
CA ALA A 388 -5.47 -12.82 5.09
C ALA A 388 -4.33 -12.34 4.16
N ALA A 389 -4.06 -13.03 3.06
CA ALA A 389 -3.02 -12.66 2.10
C ALA A 389 -3.29 -11.33 1.36
N ILE A 390 -4.55 -10.86 1.31
CA ILE A 390 -4.94 -9.58 0.72
C ILE A 390 -5.37 -8.53 1.75
N THR A 391 -5.21 -8.80 3.04
CA THR A 391 -5.63 -7.91 4.14
C THR A 391 -4.57 -7.84 5.24
N ARG A 392 -4.52 -8.82 6.14
CA ARG A 392 -3.61 -8.82 7.29
C ARG A 392 -2.15 -9.00 6.92
N ALA A 393 -1.82 -9.91 5.99
CA ALA A 393 -0.43 -10.18 5.66
C ALA A 393 0.32 -8.96 5.10
N PRO A 394 -0.21 -8.17 4.14
CA PRO A 394 0.45 -6.92 3.75
C PRO A 394 0.57 -5.93 4.92
N ALA A 395 -0.43 -5.83 5.82
CA ALA A 395 -0.33 -4.98 6.99
C ALA A 395 0.82 -5.39 7.93
N GLU A 396 1.02 -6.69 8.17
CA GLU A 396 2.13 -7.24 8.95
C GLU A 396 3.49 -6.93 8.30
N ILE A 397 3.63 -7.17 7.00
CA ILE A 397 4.88 -6.96 6.25
C ILE A 397 5.33 -5.50 6.34
N PHE A 398 4.40 -4.56 6.19
CA PHE A 398 4.71 -3.13 6.20
C PHE A 398 4.54 -2.46 7.56
N GLY A 399 4.21 -3.22 8.62
CA GLY A 399 4.06 -2.67 9.97
C GLY A 399 2.94 -1.64 10.08
N LEU A 400 1.76 -1.96 9.55
CA LEU A 400 0.56 -1.11 9.59
C LEU A 400 -0.32 -1.37 10.83
N GLY A 401 0.22 -2.03 11.83
CA GLY A 401 -0.50 -2.35 13.06
C GLY A 401 -1.68 -3.30 12.82
N SER A 402 -2.85 -2.94 13.32
CA SER A 402 -4.08 -3.72 13.21
C SER A 402 -4.89 -3.46 11.93
N GLN A 403 -4.37 -2.70 10.97
CA GLN A 403 -5.01 -2.54 9.67
C GLN A 403 -5.18 -3.91 8.97
N GLY A 404 -6.25 -4.11 8.21
CA GLY A 404 -6.57 -5.42 7.63
C GLY A 404 -7.23 -6.39 8.63
N SER A 405 -7.64 -5.92 9.81
CA SER A 405 -8.47 -6.67 10.77
C SER A 405 -9.60 -5.82 11.33
N LEU A 406 -10.69 -6.45 11.81
CA LEU A 406 -11.77 -5.81 12.54
C LEU A 406 -11.66 -6.17 14.01
N GLN A 407 -10.95 -5.33 14.77
CA GLN A 407 -10.79 -5.45 16.22
C GLN A 407 -10.78 -4.07 16.85
N GLY A 408 -11.06 -3.97 18.14
CA GLY A 408 -11.07 -2.70 18.84
C GLY A 408 -9.74 -1.95 18.68
N GLY A 409 -9.81 -0.67 18.26
CA GLY A 409 -8.68 0.19 17.98
C GLY A 409 -8.09 0.05 16.56
N ALA A 410 -8.54 -0.91 15.75
CA ALA A 410 -8.12 -1.01 14.35
C ALA A 410 -8.67 0.17 13.52
N PRO A 411 -7.96 0.61 12.47
CA PRO A 411 -8.53 1.54 11.51
C PRO A 411 -9.87 1.05 10.97
N ALA A 412 -10.86 1.94 10.90
CA ALA A 412 -12.21 1.63 10.42
C ALA A 412 -12.27 1.57 8.89
N ASP A 413 -11.42 0.72 8.30
CA ASP A 413 -11.42 0.36 6.89
C ASP A 413 -12.27 -0.90 6.73
N VAL A 414 -13.53 -0.74 6.32
CA VAL A 414 -14.54 -1.80 6.33
C VAL A 414 -15.27 -1.86 5.00
N VAL A 415 -15.51 -3.07 4.50
CA VAL A 415 -16.28 -3.30 3.27
C VAL A 415 -17.48 -4.19 3.56
N ILE A 416 -18.63 -3.80 3.02
CA ILE A 416 -19.85 -4.61 2.99
C ILE A 416 -20.00 -5.17 1.58
N TRP A 417 -20.07 -6.49 1.48
CA TRP A 417 -20.12 -7.23 0.23
C TRP A 417 -21.48 -7.87 0.02
N SER A 418 -21.93 -7.97 -1.24
CA SER A 418 -23.17 -8.67 -1.62
C SER A 418 -23.14 -10.18 -1.33
N GLY A 419 -21.95 -10.77 -1.15
CA GLY A 419 -21.73 -12.19 -0.87
C GLY A 419 -20.28 -12.43 -0.42
N ASP A 420 -19.75 -13.63 -0.65
CA ASP A 420 -18.35 -13.97 -0.34
C ASP A 420 -17.40 -13.08 -1.17
N PRO A 421 -16.50 -12.30 -0.54
CA PRO A 421 -15.60 -11.38 -1.26
C PRO A 421 -14.63 -12.08 -2.20
N LEU A 422 -14.39 -13.38 -2.07
CA LEU A 422 -13.49 -14.16 -2.94
C LEU A 422 -14.20 -14.78 -4.15
N GLU A 423 -15.52 -14.62 -4.25
CA GLU A 423 -16.32 -15.12 -5.38
C GLU A 423 -16.49 -14.05 -6.46
N LEU A 424 -16.32 -14.42 -7.72
CA LEU A 424 -16.36 -13.52 -8.88
C LEU A 424 -17.70 -12.77 -9.04
N SER A 425 -18.81 -13.37 -8.61
CA SER A 425 -20.15 -12.77 -8.68
C SER A 425 -20.41 -11.71 -7.60
N THR A 426 -19.52 -11.58 -6.61
CA THR A 426 -19.66 -10.66 -5.50
C THR A 426 -19.11 -9.28 -5.86
N HIS A 427 -19.75 -8.24 -5.31
CA HIS A 427 -19.29 -6.86 -5.42
C HIS A 427 -19.39 -6.15 -4.07
N ALA A 428 -18.56 -5.12 -3.88
CA ALA A 428 -18.69 -4.27 -2.71
C ALA A 428 -19.92 -3.35 -2.86
N GLU A 429 -20.77 -3.34 -1.85
CA GLU A 429 -21.95 -2.47 -1.81
C GLU A 429 -21.68 -1.16 -1.06
N ARG A 430 -20.82 -1.22 -0.04
CA ARG A 430 -20.36 -0.05 0.72
C ARG A 430 -18.89 -0.23 1.11
N VAL A 431 -18.15 0.85 1.04
CA VAL A 431 -16.75 0.90 1.47
C VAL A 431 -16.59 2.04 2.46
N PHE A 432 -16.01 1.74 3.60
CA PHE A 432 -15.63 2.72 4.61
C PHE A 432 -14.12 2.76 4.72
N ILE A 433 -13.53 3.96 4.68
CA ILE A 433 -12.11 4.18 4.93
C ILE A 433 -12.00 5.16 6.09
N ARG A 434 -11.32 4.75 7.15
CA ARG A 434 -11.25 5.50 8.40
C ARG A 434 -12.64 5.89 8.93
N GLY A 435 -13.62 4.99 8.79
CA GLY A 435 -14.99 5.19 9.24
C GLY A 435 -15.83 6.14 8.39
N VAL A 436 -15.28 6.68 7.33
CA VAL A 436 -16.00 7.54 6.36
C VAL A 436 -16.45 6.69 5.19
N GLU A 437 -17.77 6.72 4.92
CA GLU A 437 -18.34 6.03 3.76
C GLU A 437 -17.84 6.66 2.46
N GLN A 438 -17.35 5.84 1.55
CA GLN A 438 -16.71 6.26 0.30
C GLN A 438 -17.69 6.17 -0.87
N PRO A 439 -17.62 7.09 -1.84
CA PRO A 439 -18.39 6.97 -3.07
C PRO A 439 -17.84 5.80 -3.91
N LEU A 440 -18.75 5.00 -4.44
CA LEU A 440 -18.46 3.91 -5.37
C LEU A 440 -18.63 4.34 -6.83
N GLU A 441 -18.83 5.64 -7.07
CA GLU A 441 -18.96 6.19 -8.41
C GLU A 441 -17.59 6.25 -9.11
N THR A 442 -17.52 5.62 -10.28
CA THR A 442 -16.33 5.60 -11.13
C THR A 442 -16.57 6.43 -12.41
N ARG A 443 -15.50 6.67 -13.19
CA ARG A 443 -15.64 7.29 -14.51
C ARG A 443 -16.60 6.49 -15.39
N GLN A 444 -16.54 5.17 -15.36
CA GLN A 444 -17.40 4.29 -16.16
C GLN A 444 -18.87 4.43 -15.78
N THR A 445 -19.18 4.47 -14.48
CA THR A 445 -20.56 4.68 -14.00
C THR A 445 -21.07 6.08 -14.32
N LYS A 446 -20.20 7.11 -14.29
CA LYS A 446 -20.54 8.46 -14.74
C LYS A 446 -20.87 8.52 -16.22
N LEU A 447 -20.06 7.86 -17.06
CA LEU A 447 -20.29 7.77 -18.49
C LEU A 447 -21.57 6.98 -18.79
N ALA A 448 -21.77 5.83 -18.13
CA ALA A 448 -22.98 5.05 -18.28
C ALA A 448 -24.24 5.89 -17.94
N ARG A 449 -24.22 6.62 -16.83
CA ARG A 449 -25.33 7.52 -16.45
C ARG A 449 -25.57 8.63 -17.47
N ARG A 450 -24.50 9.16 -18.08
CA ARG A 450 -24.60 10.24 -19.07
C ARG A 450 -25.16 9.77 -20.41
N TYR A 451 -24.76 8.57 -20.87
CA TYR A 451 -25.04 8.10 -22.23
C TYR A 451 -26.12 7.02 -22.33
N LEU A 452 -26.44 6.34 -21.23
CA LEU A 452 -27.44 5.25 -21.19
C LEU A 452 -28.81 5.63 -20.58
N PRO A 453 -29.06 6.79 -19.97
CA PRO A 453 -30.32 7.05 -19.27
C PRO A 453 -31.50 7.02 -20.23
N GLY A 454 -32.47 6.17 -19.95
CA GLY A 454 -33.78 6.16 -20.61
C GLY A 454 -33.78 5.71 -22.07
N GLN A 455 -32.76 5.02 -22.55
CA GLN A 455 -32.77 4.50 -23.93
C GLN A 455 -33.58 3.19 -24.00
N PRO A 456 -34.54 3.10 -24.92
CA PRO A 456 -35.10 1.80 -25.32
C PRO A 456 -33.97 0.89 -25.85
N ALA A 457 -34.02 -0.40 -25.51
CA ALA A 457 -33.03 -1.34 -25.98
C ALA A 457 -32.95 -1.31 -27.54
N GLY A 458 -31.78 -0.98 -28.06
CA GLY A 458 -31.51 -0.91 -29.50
C GLY A 458 -31.48 0.51 -30.11
N GLU A 459 -31.72 1.57 -29.38
CA GLU A 459 -31.55 2.94 -29.87
C GLU A 459 -30.15 3.51 -29.62
N LEU A 460 -29.63 4.27 -30.58
CA LEU A 460 -28.35 4.97 -30.43
C LEU A 460 -28.44 6.09 -29.39
N PRO A 461 -27.35 6.38 -28.64
CA PRO A 461 -27.25 7.54 -27.79
C PRO A 461 -27.71 8.83 -28.49
N VAL A 462 -28.29 9.76 -27.71
CA VAL A 462 -28.86 11.01 -28.22
C VAL A 462 -27.88 11.77 -29.12
N GLU A 463 -26.59 11.73 -28.82
CA GLU A 463 -25.51 12.36 -29.57
C GLU A 463 -25.29 11.74 -30.96
N TYR A 464 -25.75 10.53 -31.20
CA TYR A 464 -25.67 9.83 -32.49
C TYR A 464 -26.99 9.84 -33.27
N ARG A 465 -28.04 10.47 -32.71
CA ARG A 465 -29.31 10.70 -33.42
C ARG A 465 -29.17 11.97 -34.23
N ARG A 466 -28.98 11.85 -35.52
CA ARG A 466 -29.01 12.97 -36.47
C ARG A 466 -30.44 13.28 -36.87
#